data_fe4fac6e69e15a617d4598467a772a7e
#
_entry.id   fe4fac6e69e15a617d4598467a772a7e
#
_cell.length_a   1.000
_cell.length_b   1.000
_cell.length_c   1.000
_cell.angle_alpha   90.00
_cell.angle_beta   90.00
_cell.angle_gamma   90.00
#
_symmetry.space_group_name_H-M   'P 1'
#
loop_
_entity.id
_entity.type
_entity.pdbx_description
1 polymer ?
#
loop_
_entity_poly.entity_id
_entity_poly.type
_entity_poly.pdbx_seq_one_letter_code
_entity_poly.pdbx_strand_id
1 'polypeptide(L)'
;MIVLEDIEVMARIGLLEEELYAPQDLTVSVEIEHSFDRISETDDLADGIDYREVIEFIREFCGAYDGKTIERLADLLCKSIKEKFPSERVHLVLNMPRYVNKLGLSAIRVEVEH
;
A
#
# COMPACT_ATOMS: atom_id res chain seq x y z
N MET A 1 -10.09 7.55 11.40
CA MET A 1 -9.22 7.23 10.25
C MET A 1 -7.91 6.65 10.74
N ILE A 2 -7.48 5.55 10.14
CA ILE A 2 -6.20 4.95 10.42
C ILE A 2 -5.24 5.35 9.32
N VAL A 3 -4.06 5.87 9.67
CA VAL A 3 -3.04 6.31 8.72
C VAL A 3 -1.75 5.56 9.00
N LEU A 4 -1.28 4.81 8.01
CA LEU A 4 0.01 4.12 8.06
C LEU A 4 0.89 4.74 6.98
N GLU A 5 2.00 5.36 7.38
CA GLU A 5 2.86 6.11 6.48
C GLU A 5 4.18 5.39 6.20
N ASP A 6 4.58 5.43 4.94
CA ASP A 6 5.89 4.96 4.48
C ASP A 6 6.24 3.53 4.87
N ILE A 7 5.30 2.62 4.64
CA ILE A 7 5.55 1.20 4.80
C ILE A 7 6.55 0.77 3.73
N GLU A 8 7.72 0.32 4.13
CA GLU A 8 8.73 -0.15 3.20
C GLU A 8 8.34 -1.52 2.64
N VAL A 9 8.30 -1.62 1.32
CA VAL A 9 7.96 -2.85 0.61
C VAL A 9 8.91 -3.08 -0.55
N MET A 10 8.96 -4.29 -1.04
CA MET A 10 9.71 -4.65 -2.23
C MET A 10 8.76 -5.26 -3.26
N ALA A 11 8.91 -4.85 -4.52
CA ALA A 11 8.11 -5.37 -5.61
C ALA A 11 8.94 -5.45 -6.89
N ARG A 12 8.64 -6.44 -7.72
CA ARG A 12 9.23 -6.56 -9.05
C ARG A 12 8.30 -5.87 -10.03
N ILE A 13 8.69 -4.69 -10.45
CA ILE A 13 7.89 -3.85 -11.34
C ILE A 13 8.81 -3.30 -12.41
N GLY A 14 8.35 -3.32 -13.65
CA GLY A 14 9.07 -2.70 -14.73
C GLY A 14 8.58 -3.15 -16.09
N LEU A 15 8.82 -2.32 -17.08
CA LEU A 15 8.52 -2.61 -18.48
C LEU A 15 9.68 -3.33 -19.16
N LEU A 16 10.89 -3.19 -18.60
CA LEU A 16 12.09 -3.84 -19.11
C LEU A 16 12.30 -5.17 -18.40
N GLU A 17 12.75 -6.17 -19.13
CA GLU A 17 12.98 -7.51 -18.58
C GLU A 17 13.93 -7.48 -17.39
N GLU A 18 15.00 -6.70 -17.46
CA GLU A 18 15.95 -6.55 -16.37
C GLU A 18 15.34 -5.97 -15.09
N GLU A 19 14.29 -5.14 -15.21
CA GLU A 19 13.57 -4.57 -14.08
C GLU A 19 12.70 -5.60 -13.38
N LEU A 20 12.20 -6.59 -14.13
CA LEU A 20 11.34 -7.64 -13.59
C LEU A 20 12.08 -8.63 -12.70
N TYR A 21 13.39 -8.78 -12.90
CA TYR A 21 14.20 -9.71 -12.11
C TYR A 21 14.79 -9.11 -10.84
N ALA A 22 14.82 -7.79 -10.74
CA ALA A 22 15.37 -7.10 -9.58
C ALA A 22 14.25 -6.44 -8.77
N PRO A 23 14.02 -6.84 -7.51
CA PRO A 23 13.04 -6.16 -6.68
C PRO A 23 13.42 -4.70 -6.47
N GLN A 24 12.41 -3.83 -6.46
CA GLN A 24 12.57 -2.40 -6.22
C GLN A 24 12.03 -2.04 -4.85
N ASP A 25 12.70 -1.09 -4.20
CA ASP A 25 12.24 -0.55 -2.94
C ASP A 25 11.15 0.49 -3.22
N LEU A 26 10.01 0.28 -2.62
CA LEU A 26 8.86 1.18 -2.70
C LEU A 26 8.40 1.50 -1.29
N THR A 27 7.66 2.60 -1.14
CA THR A 27 6.93 2.85 0.10
C THR A 27 5.45 2.94 -0.18
N VAL A 28 4.65 2.43 0.74
CA VAL A 28 3.20 2.49 0.67
C VAL A 28 2.69 3.24 1.88
N SER A 29 1.87 4.26 1.64
CA SER A 29 1.13 4.94 2.69
C SER A 29 -0.34 4.67 2.45
N VAL A 30 -1.08 4.34 3.51
CA VAL A 30 -2.49 4.01 3.39
C VAL A 30 -3.29 4.72 4.48
N GLU A 31 -4.42 5.29 4.06
CA GLU A 31 -5.42 5.86 4.96
C GLU A 31 -6.67 5.00 4.86
N ILE A 32 -7.11 4.48 6.00
CA ILE A 32 -8.29 3.61 6.08
C ILE A 32 -9.35 4.30 6.91
N GLU A 33 -10.47 4.63 6.29
CA GLU A 33 -11.60 5.24 6.98
C GLU A 33 -12.45 4.14 7.60
N HIS A 34 -12.46 4.11 8.92
CA HIS A 34 -13.15 3.11 9.71
C HIS A 34 -13.62 3.76 11.01
N SER A 35 -14.86 3.48 11.40
CA SER A 35 -15.43 4.02 12.63
C SER A 35 -14.75 3.42 13.86
N PHE A 36 -14.44 4.27 14.85
CA PHE A 36 -13.85 3.86 16.13
C PHE A 36 -14.91 3.70 17.23
N ASP A 37 -16.18 3.87 16.93
CA ASP A 37 -17.23 3.90 17.94
C ASP A 37 -17.25 2.64 18.80
N ARG A 38 -17.15 1.49 18.15
CA ARG A 38 -17.19 0.22 18.85
C ARG A 38 -15.92 -0.10 19.63
N ILE A 39 -14.76 0.06 18.99
CA ILE A 39 -13.48 -0.24 19.64
C ILE A 39 -13.20 0.73 20.78
N SER A 40 -13.67 1.98 20.68
CA SER A 40 -13.56 2.95 21.77
C SER A 40 -14.32 2.53 23.03
N GLU A 41 -15.43 1.81 22.86
CA GLU A 41 -16.21 1.30 23.96
C GLU A 41 -15.66 0.01 24.55
N THR A 42 -15.25 -0.91 23.68
CA THR A 42 -14.86 -2.27 24.08
C THR A 42 -13.39 -2.43 24.39
N ASP A 43 -12.55 -1.59 23.77
CA ASP A 43 -11.08 -1.71 23.80
C ASP A 43 -10.64 -3.13 23.36
N ASP A 44 -11.40 -3.73 22.47
CA ASP A 44 -11.13 -5.07 21.91
C ASP A 44 -10.73 -4.93 20.46
N LEU A 45 -9.54 -5.44 20.11
CA LEU A 45 -9.00 -5.38 18.76
C LEU A 45 -9.91 -6.05 17.72
N ALA A 46 -10.73 -7.01 18.13
CA ALA A 46 -11.71 -7.65 17.26
C ALA A 46 -12.74 -6.66 16.70
N ASP A 47 -12.94 -5.53 17.36
CA ASP A 47 -13.85 -4.46 16.95
C ASP A 47 -13.15 -3.38 16.11
N GLY A 48 -11.91 -3.59 15.74
CA GLY A 48 -11.11 -2.64 14.96
C GLY A 48 -10.24 -3.33 13.90
N ILE A 49 -9.15 -2.68 13.56
CA ILE A 49 -8.21 -3.17 12.55
C ILE A 49 -6.84 -3.34 13.20
N ASP A 50 -6.25 -4.53 13.04
CA ASP A 50 -4.89 -4.79 13.49
C ASP A 50 -3.90 -4.28 12.43
N TYR A 51 -3.12 -3.26 12.76
CA TYR A 51 -2.14 -2.65 11.84
C TYR A 51 -1.10 -3.65 11.37
N ARG A 52 -0.74 -4.61 12.20
CA ARG A 52 0.26 -5.62 11.85
C ARG A 52 -0.24 -6.49 10.71
N GLU A 53 -1.52 -6.83 10.72
CA GLU A 53 -2.14 -7.58 9.62
C GLU A 53 -2.18 -6.79 8.33
N VAL A 54 -2.45 -5.48 8.42
CA VAL A 54 -2.45 -4.59 7.25
C VAL A 54 -1.07 -4.52 6.64
N ILE A 55 -0.04 -4.30 7.46
CA ILE A 55 1.34 -4.19 6.99
C ILE A 55 1.81 -5.51 6.35
N GLU A 56 1.53 -6.63 6.99
CA GLU A 56 1.88 -7.95 6.47
C GLU A 56 1.19 -8.22 5.13
N PHE A 57 -0.10 -7.91 5.05
CA PHE A 57 -0.88 -8.05 3.81
C PHE A 57 -0.27 -7.23 2.67
N ILE A 58 0.07 -5.97 2.94
CA ILE A 58 0.67 -5.07 1.95
C ILE A 58 2.01 -5.62 1.46
N ARG A 59 2.86 -6.07 2.35
CA ARG A 59 4.17 -6.62 1.99
C ARG A 59 4.06 -7.90 1.16
N GLU A 60 3.17 -8.79 1.55
CA GLU A 60 2.93 -10.02 0.80
C GLU A 60 2.34 -9.74 -0.58
N PHE A 61 1.39 -8.83 -0.66
CA PHE A 61 0.77 -8.44 -1.93
C PHE A 61 1.79 -7.86 -2.89
N CYS A 62 2.61 -6.94 -2.43
CA CYS A 62 3.64 -6.32 -3.25
C CYS A 62 4.72 -7.33 -3.67
N GLY A 63 5.11 -8.21 -2.75
CA GLY A 63 6.10 -9.24 -3.03
C GLY A 63 5.64 -10.28 -4.06
N ALA A 64 4.35 -10.53 -4.13
CA ALA A 64 3.75 -11.49 -5.07
C ALA A 64 3.34 -10.86 -6.41
N TYR A 65 3.40 -9.53 -6.52
CA TYR A 65 2.97 -8.84 -7.72
C TYR A 65 3.87 -9.16 -8.91
N ASP A 66 3.26 -9.52 -10.03
CA ASP A 66 3.96 -9.91 -11.26
C ASP A 66 3.60 -9.04 -12.48
N GLY A 67 2.97 -7.91 -12.25
CA GLY A 67 2.57 -6.99 -13.30
C GLY A 67 3.69 -6.07 -13.76
N LYS A 68 3.36 -5.14 -14.64
CA LYS A 68 4.34 -4.26 -15.29
C LYS A 68 4.33 -2.83 -14.78
N THR A 69 3.21 -2.38 -14.22
CA THR A 69 3.05 -0.97 -13.85
C THR A 69 2.72 -0.80 -12.38
N ILE A 70 3.18 0.32 -11.80
CA ILE A 70 2.85 0.65 -10.41
C ILE A 70 1.42 1.14 -10.28
N GLU A 71 0.84 1.71 -11.36
CA GLU A 71 -0.55 2.14 -11.37
C GLU A 71 -1.48 0.95 -11.11
N ARG A 72 -1.23 -0.16 -11.77
CA ARG A 72 -2.00 -1.39 -11.56
C ARG A 72 -1.78 -1.97 -10.17
N LEU A 73 -0.53 -1.99 -9.70
CA LEU A 73 -0.23 -2.46 -8.34
C LEU A 73 -0.99 -1.63 -7.31
N ALA A 74 -0.93 -0.30 -7.42
CA ALA A 74 -1.60 0.59 -6.49
C ALA A 74 -3.12 0.37 -6.48
N ASP A 75 -3.72 0.29 -7.66
CA ASP A 75 -5.17 0.09 -7.78
C ASP A 75 -5.63 -1.25 -7.21
N LEU A 76 -4.95 -2.33 -7.57
CA LEU A 76 -5.29 -3.67 -7.08
C LEU A 76 -5.06 -3.81 -5.58
N LEU A 77 -3.98 -3.25 -5.07
CA LEU A 77 -3.67 -3.28 -3.64
C LEU A 77 -4.73 -2.51 -2.84
N CYS A 78 -5.09 -1.31 -3.30
CA CYS A 78 -6.11 -0.50 -2.64
C CYS A 78 -7.46 -1.22 -2.58
N LYS A 79 -7.90 -1.79 -3.69
CA LYS A 79 -9.13 -2.59 -3.75
C LYS A 79 -9.08 -3.77 -2.80
N SER A 80 -7.95 -4.47 -2.77
CA SER A 80 -7.79 -5.67 -1.94
C SER A 80 -7.80 -5.33 -0.45
N ILE A 81 -7.21 -4.20 -0.07
CA ILE A 81 -7.27 -3.72 1.32
C ILE A 81 -8.71 -3.43 1.72
N LYS A 82 -9.45 -2.73 0.85
CA LYS A 82 -10.84 -2.40 1.11
C LYS A 82 -11.72 -3.65 1.28
N GLU A 83 -11.46 -4.68 0.49
CA GLU A 83 -12.21 -5.93 0.57
C GLU A 83 -11.86 -6.75 1.82
N LYS A 84 -10.58 -6.77 2.18
CA LYS A 84 -10.11 -7.59 3.30
C LYS A 84 -10.38 -6.98 4.67
N PHE A 85 -10.26 -5.66 4.81
CA PHE A 85 -10.42 -4.97 6.08
C PHE A 85 -11.70 -4.14 6.11
N PRO A 86 -12.37 -4.05 7.28
CA PRO A 86 -13.59 -3.25 7.38
C PRO A 86 -13.26 -1.77 7.19
N SER A 87 -13.78 -1.18 6.12
CA SER A 87 -13.44 0.19 5.74
C SER A 87 -14.53 0.80 4.88
N GLU A 88 -14.78 2.09 5.07
CA GLU A 88 -15.69 2.86 4.25
C GLU A 88 -14.98 3.39 3.01
N ARG A 89 -13.72 3.78 3.20
CA ARG A 89 -12.88 4.32 2.14
C ARG A 89 -11.42 4.02 2.43
N VAL A 90 -10.67 3.71 1.38
CA VAL A 90 -9.23 3.49 1.45
C VAL A 90 -8.55 4.40 0.45
N HIS A 91 -7.59 5.20 0.92
CA HIS A 91 -6.72 6.02 0.09
C HIS A 91 -5.30 5.49 0.21
N LEU A 92 -4.67 5.23 -0.92
CA LEU A 92 -3.35 4.63 -0.96
C LEU A 92 -2.41 5.46 -1.83
N VAL A 93 -1.20 5.68 -1.31
CA VAL A 93 -0.13 6.38 -2.03
C VAL A 93 1.06 5.43 -2.12
N LEU A 94 1.52 5.22 -3.34
CA LEU A 94 2.70 4.40 -3.60
C LEU A 94 3.80 5.30 -4.12
N ASN A 95 4.95 5.29 -3.45
CA ASN A 95 6.12 6.10 -3.81
C ASN A 95 7.24 5.24 -4.36
N MET A 96 7.96 5.79 -5.34
CA MET A 96 9.13 5.16 -5.96
C MET A 96 10.39 5.97 -5.66
N PRO A 97 10.95 5.89 -4.45
CA PRO A 97 12.09 6.74 -4.07
C PRO A 97 13.34 6.48 -4.91
N ARG A 98 13.50 5.27 -5.40
CA ARG A 98 14.68 4.88 -6.17
C ARG A 98 14.89 5.69 -7.48
N TYR A 99 13.80 6.13 -8.11
CA TYR A 99 13.86 6.85 -9.38
C TYR A 99 13.94 8.35 -9.24
N VAL A 100 13.72 8.90 -8.05
CA VAL A 100 13.65 10.35 -7.82
C VAL A 100 14.96 11.02 -8.23
N ASN A 101 16.08 10.58 -7.70
CA ASN A 101 17.38 11.17 -8.00
C ASN A 101 17.82 10.91 -9.44
N LYS A 102 17.54 9.73 -9.94
CA LYS A 102 17.94 9.33 -11.30
C LYS A 102 17.26 10.17 -12.36
N LEU A 103 16.03 10.57 -12.15
CA LEU A 103 15.25 11.36 -13.11
C LEU A 103 15.23 12.85 -12.80
N GLY A 104 15.87 13.27 -11.72
CA GLY A 104 15.93 14.68 -11.34
C GLY A 104 14.63 15.22 -10.77
N LEU A 105 13.81 14.36 -10.19
CA LEU A 105 12.52 14.73 -9.61
C LEU A 105 12.61 14.83 -8.09
N SER A 106 11.67 15.56 -7.49
CA SER A 106 11.51 15.59 -6.02
C SER A 106 10.77 14.39 -5.49
N ALA A 107 9.79 13.87 -6.23
CA ALA A 107 8.98 12.71 -5.83
C ALA A 107 8.30 12.09 -7.03
N ILE A 108 8.07 10.77 -6.96
CA ILE A 108 7.20 10.04 -7.88
C ILE A 108 6.19 9.30 -7.01
N ARG A 109 4.91 9.64 -7.18
CA ARG A 109 3.82 9.03 -6.40
C ARG A 109 2.69 8.62 -7.32
N VAL A 110 2.05 7.51 -6.98
CA VAL A 110 0.77 7.09 -7.56
C VAL A 110 -0.24 7.05 -6.44
N GLU A 111 -1.35 7.74 -6.61
CA GLU A 111 -2.41 7.82 -5.61
C GLU A 111 -3.69 7.20 -6.17
N VAL A 112 -4.35 6.36 -5.38
CA VAL A 112 -5.63 5.75 -5.72
C VAL A 112 -6.55 5.76 -4.51
N GLU A 113 -7.86 5.73 -4.76
CA GLU A 113 -8.86 5.71 -3.71
C GLU A 113 -10.01 4.79 -4.11
N HIS A 114 -10.47 4.01 -3.16
CA HIS A 114 -11.64 3.14 -3.32
C HIS A 114 -12.60 3.22 -2.14
#